data_5629ff93f999a9199ef93629f410a423
#
_entry.id   5629ff93f999a9199ef93629f410a423
#
_cell.length_a   1.000
_cell.length_b   1.000
_cell.length_c   1.000
_cell.angle_alpha   90.00
_cell.angle_beta   90.00
_cell.angle_gamma   90.00
#
_symmetry.space_group_name_H-M   'P 1'
#
loop_
_entity.id
_entity.type
_entity.pdbx_description
1 polymer ?
#
loop_
_entity_poly.entity_id
_entity_poly.type
_entity_poly.pdbx_seq_one_letter_code
_entity_poly.pdbx_strand_id
1 'polypeptide(L)'
;MRQGVKAVVIACNTATSAAVNDLREHYDIPIIGMEPALKVACDRGDTAAGDGPAPARHMPQHVIVAATPLTLREHKFAALMDRFKANNMISPQPCPDLVEIVESGRLCDHDLVMRTLHRYFDGYDLPSIDSVVLGCTHFVFYRDYFRELLPDTAAIIDGNEGTVRHLGVVLESLGKLAPEDAEGGIDLANSDTSARIAQLAQSLLDR
;
A
#
# COMPACT_ATOMS: atom_id res chain seq x y z
N MET A 1 4.93 -13.44 -24.14
CA MET A 1 5.19 -13.80 -22.74
C MET A 1 5.61 -15.26 -22.66
N ARG A 2 6.83 -15.53 -22.21
CA ARG A 2 7.37 -16.90 -22.19
C ARG A 2 6.84 -17.78 -21.05
N GLN A 3 6.20 -17.19 -20.03
CA GLN A 3 5.79 -17.90 -18.80
C GLN A 3 4.29 -18.23 -18.73
N GLY A 4 3.48 -17.82 -19.73
CA GLY A 4 2.06 -18.18 -19.78
C GLY A 4 1.20 -17.67 -18.61
N VAL A 5 1.58 -16.53 -18.01
CA VAL A 5 0.85 -15.95 -16.86
C VAL A 5 -0.55 -15.48 -17.26
N LYS A 6 -1.53 -15.60 -16.35
CA LYS A 6 -2.91 -15.17 -16.57
C LYS A 6 -3.11 -13.67 -16.35
N ALA A 7 -2.31 -13.06 -15.48
CA ALA A 7 -2.30 -11.64 -15.15
C ALA A 7 -0.93 -11.22 -14.62
N VAL A 8 -0.67 -9.92 -14.59
CA VAL A 8 0.49 -9.31 -13.91
C VAL A 8 -0.02 -8.34 -12.86
N VAL A 9 0.54 -8.42 -11.65
CA VAL A 9 0.29 -7.44 -10.59
C VAL A 9 1.54 -6.60 -10.40
N ILE A 10 1.39 -5.28 -10.49
CA ILE A 10 2.45 -4.31 -10.20
C ILE A 10 2.27 -3.86 -8.75
N ALA A 11 2.89 -4.57 -7.82
CA ALA A 11 2.72 -4.35 -6.38
C ALA A 11 3.58 -3.19 -5.84
N CYS A 12 3.69 -2.09 -6.57
CA CYS A 12 4.44 -0.89 -6.20
C CYS A 12 3.71 0.35 -6.70
N ASN A 13 3.43 1.31 -5.81
CA ASN A 13 2.72 2.55 -6.18
C ASN A 13 3.47 3.34 -7.23
N THR A 14 4.78 3.52 -7.07
CA THR A 14 5.62 4.23 -8.05
C THR A 14 5.62 3.55 -9.41
N ALA A 15 5.83 2.22 -9.45
CA ALA A 15 5.84 1.47 -10.70
C ALA A 15 4.45 1.43 -11.36
N THR A 16 3.38 1.35 -10.58
CA THR A 16 2.00 1.46 -11.08
C THR A 16 1.80 2.79 -11.79
N SER A 17 2.14 3.90 -11.16
CA SER A 17 1.99 5.22 -11.75
C SER A 17 2.82 5.40 -13.02
N ALA A 18 4.03 4.86 -13.05
CA ALA A 18 4.96 5.02 -14.16
C ALA A 18 4.63 4.13 -15.37
N ALA A 19 4.18 2.88 -15.16
CA ALA A 19 4.21 1.87 -16.21
C ALA A 19 2.87 1.19 -16.51
N VAL A 20 1.86 1.28 -15.65
CA VAL A 20 0.64 0.47 -15.78
C VAL A 20 -0.10 0.71 -17.10
N ASN A 21 -0.18 1.96 -17.57
CA ASN A 21 -0.90 2.29 -18.81
C ASN A 21 -0.14 1.76 -20.03
N ASP A 22 1.17 2.00 -20.08
CA ASP A 22 2.00 1.52 -21.18
C ASP A 22 1.96 -0.02 -21.28
N LEU A 23 1.97 -0.71 -20.14
CA LEU A 23 1.86 -2.17 -20.13
C LEU A 23 0.48 -2.65 -20.61
N ARG A 24 -0.60 -1.94 -20.23
CA ARG A 24 -1.96 -2.26 -20.70
C ARG A 24 -2.13 -2.07 -22.21
N GLU A 25 -1.42 -1.12 -22.79
CA GLU A 25 -1.43 -0.88 -24.25
C GLU A 25 -0.63 -1.93 -25.02
N HIS A 26 0.38 -2.56 -24.40
CA HIS A 26 1.29 -3.48 -25.08
C HIS A 26 0.99 -4.96 -24.84
N TYR A 27 0.15 -5.30 -23.88
CA TYR A 27 -0.10 -6.69 -23.50
C TYR A 27 -1.60 -7.01 -23.39
N ASP A 28 -2.04 -8.09 -24.02
CA ASP A 28 -3.43 -8.57 -24.03
C ASP A 28 -3.84 -9.34 -22.76
N ILE A 29 -3.08 -9.22 -21.67
CA ILE A 29 -3.42 -9.81 -20.37
C ILE A 29 -3.73 -8.73 -19.34
N PRO A 30 -4.53 -9.04 -18.30
CA PRO A 30 -4.78 -8.12 -17.23
C PRO A 30 -3.50 -7.62 -16.57
N ILE A 31 -3.34 -6.31 -16.50
CA ILE A 31 -2.27 -5.63 -15.73
C ILE A 31 -2.94 -4.91 -14.58
N ILE A 32 -2.73 -5.41 -13.37
CA ILE A 32 -3.30 -4.89 -12.13
C ILE A 32 -2.25 -4.01 -11.45
N GLY A 33 -2.56 -2.74 -11.24
CA GLY A 33 -1.75 -1.84 -10.43
C GLY A 33 -2.20 -1.83 -8.98
N MET A 34 -1.40 -1.21 -8.10
CA MET A 34 -1.80 -0.99 -6.71
C MET A 34 -3.07 -0.14 -6.63
N GLU A 35 -4.02 -0.60 -5.81
CA GLU A 35 -5.22 0.17 -5.49
C GLU A 35 -4.88 1.36 -4.56
N PRO A 36 -5.53 2.52 -4.74
CA PRO A 36 -5.20 3.71 -3.98
C PRO A 36 -5.73 3.64 -2.54
N ALA A 37 -4.86 3.20 -1.62
CA ALA A 37 -5.14 3.15 -0.18
C ALA A 37 -5.60 4.49 0.41
N LEU A 38 -5.14 5.62 -0.15
CA LEU A 38 -5.57 6.96 0.25
C LEU A 38 -7.09 7.15 0.08
N LYS A 39 -7.69 6.60 -0.99
CA LYS A 39 -9.14 6.64 -1.16
C LYS A 39 -9.85 5.95 -0.01
N VAL A 40 -9.40 4.75 0.35
CA VAL A 40 -9.97 3.98 1.47
C VAL A 40 -9.87 4.75 2.78
N ALA A 41 -8.74 5.41 3.04
CA ALA A 41 -8.54 6.24 4.24
C ALA A 41 -9.53 7.42 4.30
N CYS A 42 -9.72 8.13 3.19
CA CYS A 42 -10.60 9.29 3.12
C CYS A 42 -12.08 8.89 3.21
N ASP A 43 -12.48 7.80 2.57
CA ASP A 43 -13.87 7.30 2.55
C ASP A 43 -14.33 6.82 3.95
N ARG A 44 -13.42 6.59 4.90
CA ARG A 44 -13.78 6.26 6.30
C ARG A 44 -14.58 7.37 6.99
N GLY A 45 -14.43 8.62 6.54
CA GLY A 45 -15.23 9.75 7.00
C GLY A 45 -16.67 9.75 6.49
N ASP A 46 -16.99 8.91 5.51
CA ASP A 46 -18.33 8.82 4.96
C ASP A 46 -19.22 7.99 5.91
N THR A 47 -20.15 8.65 6.57
CA THR A 47 -21.20 7.92 7.28
C THR A 47 -22.17 7.36 6.26
N ALA A 48 -22.39 6.06 6.28
CA ALA A 48 -23.49 5.45 5.54
C ALA A 48 -24.78 6.23 5.84
N ALA A 49 -25.55 6.56 4.81
CA ALA A 49 -26.91 7.02 5.03
C ALA A 49 -27.62 5.92 5.84
N GLY A 50 -27.93 6.19 7.11
CA GLY A 50 -28.76 5.31 7.91
C GLY A 50 -30.13 5.18 7.22
N ASP A 51 -30.95 4.21 7.60
CA ASP A 51 -32.30 3.97 7.05
C ASP A 51 -33.27 5.17 7.18
N GLY A 52 -32.78 6.35 7.50
CA GLY A 52 -33.50 7.61 7.66
C GLY A 52 -33.16 8.65 6.57
N PRO A 53 -33.97 9.74 6.47
CA PRO A 53 -33.86 10.78 5.41
C PRO A 53 -32.64 11.71 5.58
N ALA A 54 -31.69 11.42 6.46
CA ALA A 54 -30.52 12.25 6.64
C ALA A 54 -29.50 12.01 5.50
N PRO A 55 -28.99 13.08 4.85
CA PRO A 55 -27.96 12.92 3.83
C PRO A 55 -26.69 12.32 4.42
N ALA A 56 -26.00 11.47 3.65
CA ALA A 56 -24.66 11.01 3.98
C ALA A 56 -23.78 12.21 4.32
N ARG A 57 -23.15 12.20 5.50
CA ARG A 57 -22.22 13.26 5.94
C ARG A 57 -20.80 12.75 5.79
N HIS A 58 -19.96 13.55 5.17
CA HIS A 58 -18.53 13.34 5.21
C HIS A 58 -17.94 14.01 6.46
N MET A 59 -17.21 13.25 7.26
CA MET A 59 -16.40 13.76 8.37
C MET A 59 -14.96 13.89 7.89
N PRO A 60 -14.38 15.10 7.87
CA PRO A 60 -12.99 15.29 7.47
C PRO A 60 -12.06 14.37 8.23
N GLN A 61 -11.20 13.66 7.53
CA GLN A 61 -10.22 12.75 8.10
C GLN A 61 -8.84 13.41 8.11
N HIS A 62 -8.08 13.21 9.20
CA HIS A 62 -6.66 13.53 9.24
C HIS A 62 -5.85 12.28 8.84
N VAL A 63 -5.33 12.29 7.62
CA VAL A 63 -4.64 11.16 7.01
C VAL A 63 -3.17 11.50 6.80
N ILE A 64 -2.27 10.73 7.41
CA ILE A 64 -0.84 10.78 7.06
C ILE A 64 -0.57 9.78 5.95
N VAL A 65 0.09 10.23 4.88
CA VAL A 65 0.54 9.36 3.79
C VAL A 65 2.05 9.13 3.93
N ALA A 66 2.42 8.04 4.58
CA ALA A 66 3.80 7.61 4.67
C ALA A 66 4.22 6.94 3.35
N ALA A 67 5.18 7.53 2.64
CA ALA A 67 5.64 7.01 1.35
C ALA A 67 7.10 7.41 1.08
N THR A 68 7.67 6.89 0.00
CA THR A 68 8.99 7.35 -0.44
C THR A 68 8.91 8.76 -1.04
N PRO A 69 9.98 9.56 -0.98
CA PRO A 69 10.00 10.87 -1.62
C PRO A 69 9.67 10.82 -3.12
N LEU A 70 10.02 9.73 -3.81
CA LEU A 70 9.71 9.53 -5.22
C LEU A 70 8.21 9.35 -5.44
N THR A 71 7.56 8.48 -4.64
CA THR A 71 6.11 8.27 -4.71
C THR A 71 5.33 9.56 -4.47
N LEU A 72 5.71 10.36 -3.45
CA LEU A 72 5.01 11.61 -3.11
C LEU A 72 5.14 12.69 -4.18
N ARG A 73 6.22 12.69 -4.97
CA ARG A 73 6.44 13.63 -6.08
C ARG A 73 5.88 13.15 -7.41
N GLU A 74 5.47 11.88 -7.49
CA GLU A 74 4.91 11.33 -8.70
C GLU A 74 3.58 12.03 -9.03
N HIS A 75 3.45 12.52 -10.29
CA HIS A 75 2.37 13.43 -10.70
C HIS A 75 0.96 12.87 -10.45
N LYS A 76 0.73 11.59 -10.77
CA LYS A 76 -0.59 10.96 -10.57
C LYS A 76 -0.94 10.81 -9.09
N PHE A 77 0.06 10.51 -8.25
CA PHE A 77 -0.14 10.39 -6.81
C PHE A 77 -0.35 11.76 -6.15
N ALA A 78 0.39 12.78 -6.57
CA ALA A 78 0.19 14.15 -6.14
C ALA A 78 -1.22 14.66 -6.50
N ALA A 79 -1.67 14.42 -7.74
CA ALA A 79 -3.02 14.77 -8.18
C ALA A 79 -4.10 14.02 -7.39
N LEU A 80 -3.87 12.76 -7.02
CA LEU A 80 -4.76 12.01 -6.15
C LEU A 80 -4.87 12.65 -4.76
N MET A 81 -3.74 12.99 -4.13
CA MET A 81 -3.75 13.69 -2.83
C MET A 81 -4.49 15.01 -2.92
N ASP A 82 -4.26 15.81 -3.95
CA ASP A 82 -4.89 17.11 -4.10
C ASP A 82 -6.42 17.00 -4.26
N ARG A 83 -6.90 15.97 -4.93
CA ARG A 83 -8.34 15.69 -5.06
C ARG A 83 -9.00 15.45 -3.69
N PHE A 84 -8.34 14.76 -2.77
CA PHE A 84 -8.91 14.45 -1.46
C PHE A 84 -8.68 15.54 -0.41
N LYS A 85 -7.71 16.43 -0.59
CA LYS A 85 -7.44 17.58 0.31
C LYS A 85 -8.60 18.55 0.43
N ALA A 86 -9.52 18.58 -0.53
CA ALA A 86 -10.68 19.47 -0.48
C ALA A 86 -11.57 19.19 0.75
N ASN A 87 -11.64 17.93 1.18
CA ASN A 87 -12.53 17.49 2.25
C ASN A 87 -11.81 16.80 3.42
N ASN A 88 -10.48 16.66 3.36
CA ASN A 88 -9.68 15.96 4.36
C ASN A 88 -8.37 16.70 4.62
N MET A 89 -7.80 16.51 5.81
CA MET A 89 -6.43 16.92 6.11
C MET A 89 -5.48 15.80 5.68
N ILE A 90 -4.73 15.99 4.59
CA ILE A 90 -3.77 15.00 4.08
C ILE A 90 -2.36 15.53 4.27
N SER A 91 -1.58 14.81 5.07
CA SER A 91 -0.20 15.13 5.42
C SER A 91 0.75 14.13 4.74
N PRO A 92 1.45 14.50 3.66
CA PRO A 92 2.46 13.65 3.06
C PRO A 92 3.68 13.58 3.97
N GLN A 93 4.09 12.36 4.35
CA GLN A 93 5.27 12.11 5.16
C GLN A 93 6.29 11.26 4.39
N PRO A 94 7.39 11.85 3.89
CA PRO A 94 8.46 11.10 3.26
C PRO A 94 9.25 10.30 4.30
N CYS A 95 9.39 8.98 4.07
CA CYS A 95 10.07 8.06 4.97
C CYS A 95 11.13 7.23 4.20
N PRO A 96 12.21 7.83 3.66
CA PRO A 96 13.18 7.11 2.84
C PRO A 96 13.91 6.00 3.60
N ASP A 97 14.27 6.22 4.88
CA ASP A 97 15.08 5.29 5.65
C ASP A 97 14.35 3.96 5.94
N LEU A 98 13.01 3.96 5.92
CA LEU A 98 12.24 2.73 6.13
C LEU A 98 12.47 1.69 5.03
N VAL A 99 12.74 2.12 3.79
CA VAL A 99 13.11 1.20 2.70
C VAL A 99 14.47 0.57 2.99
N GLU A 100 15.45 1.39 3.38
CA GLU A 100 16.82 0.93 3.66
C GLU A 100 16.89 -0.07 4.83
N ILE A 101 16.10 0.15 5.88
CA ILE A 101 16.03 -0.76 7.03
C ILE A 101 15.54 -2.15 6.59
N VAL A 102 14.50 -2.23 5.75
CA VAL A 102 14.00 -3.51 5.20
C VAL A 102 15.06 -4.16 4.30
N GLU A 103 15.61 -3.42 3.35
CA GLU A 103 16.57 -3.93 2.37
C GLU A 103 17.91 -4.37 3.00
N SER A 104 18.27 -3.78 4.13
CA SER A 104 19.43 -4.19 4.91
C SER A 104 19.17 -5.38 5.84
N GLY A 105 17.93 -5.87 5.92
CA GLY A 105 17.53 -6.97 6.81
C GLY A 105 17.46 -6.58 8.29
N ARG A 106 17.37 -5.29 8.61
CA ARG A 106 17.39 -4.76 9.99
C ARG A 106 15.99 -4.50 10.57
N LEU A 107 14.97 -5.02 9.95
CA LEU A 107 13.58 -4.81 10.39
C LEU A 107 13.30 -5.33 11.81
N CYS A 108 14.08 -6.28 12.31
CA CYS A 108 13.97 -6.80 13.68
C CYS A 108 14.71 -5.94 14.73
N ASP A 109 15.47 -4.93 14.33
CA ASP A 109 16.12 -3.97 15.24
C ASP A 109 15.07 -2.95 15.72
N HIS A 110 14.32 -3.35 16.77
CA HIS A 110 13.19 -2.58 17.30
C HIS A 110 13.59 -1.14 17.63
N ASP A 111 14.72 -0.95 18.31
CA ASP A 111 15.18 0.39 18.69
C ASP A 111 15.51 1.27 17.50
N LEU A 112 16.10 0.69 16.45
CA LEU A 112 16.35 1.43 15.21
C LEU A 112 15.04 1.83 14.54
N VAL A 113 14.11 0.89 14.41
CA VAL A 113 12.82 1.13 13.77
C VAL A 113 12.04 2.21 14.51
N MET A 114 11.87 2.06 15.83
CA MET A 114 11.09 3.02 16.63
C MET A 114 11.73 4.40 16.64
N ARG A 115 13.06 4.52 16.84
CA ARG A 115 13.75 5.83 16.71
C ARG A 115 13.54 6.47 15.33
N THR A 116 13.51 5.66 14.27
CA THR A 116 13.28 6.16 12.92
C THR A 116 11.85 6.65 12.73
N LEU A 117 10.88 5.90 13.23
CA LEU A 117 9.47 6.30 13.19
C LEU A 117 9.23 7.57 14.02
N HIS A 118 9.72 7.64 15.24
CA HIS A 118 9.64 8.84 16.09
C HIS A 118 10.19 10.07 15.39
N ARG A 119 11.36 9.97 14.74
CA ARG A 119 11.93 11.09 13.99
C ARG A 119 11.01 11.61 12.88
N TYR A 120 10.20 10.75 12.26
CA TYR A 120 9.25 11.15 11.23
C TYR A 120 7.91 11.63 11.78
N PHE A 121 7.49 11.11 12.93
CA PHE A 121 6.11 11.28 13.40
C PHE A 121 5.97 12.15 14.66
N ASP A 122 7.03 12.41 15.43
CA ASP A 122 6.96 13.24 16.66
C ASP A 122 6.51 14.71 16.42
N GLY A 123 6.55 15.17 15.16
CA GLY A 123 6.03 16.49 14.80
C GLY A 123 4.51 16.58 14.64
N TYR A 124 3.81 15.43 14.67
CA TYR A 124 2.36 15.36 14.56
C TYR A 124 1.69 15.24 15.92
N ASP A 125 0.47 15.78 16.02
CA ASP A 125 -0.44 15.48 17.12
C ASP A 125 -1.06 14.09 16.90
N LEU A 126 -0.35 13.03 17.31
CA LEU A 126 -0.74 11.65 17.06
C LEU A 126 -2.17 11.32 17.48
N PRO A 127 -2.72 11.81 18.60
CA PRO A 127 -4.12 11.63 18.98
C PRO A 127 -5.13 12.17 17.96
N SER A 128 -4.75 13.15 17.14
CA SER A 128 -5.63 13.74 16.11
C SER A 128 -5.63 12.99 14.77
N ILE A 129 -4.81 11.93 14.64
CA ILE A 129 -4.67 11.20 13.40
C ILE A 129 -5.72 10.11 13.30
N ASP A 130 -6.53 10.14 12.23
CA ASP A 130 -7.54 9.11 11.95
C ASP A 130 -6.95 7.90 11.22
N SER A 131 -5.93 8.11 10.37
CA SER A 131 -5.28 7.01 9.67
C SER A 131 -3.88 7.33 9.15
N VAL A 132 -3.06 6.29 9.05
CA VAL A 132 -1.79 6.29 8.33
C VAL A 132 -1.89 5.37 7.12
N VAL A 133 -1.63 5.92 5.94
CA VAL A 133 -1.57 5.17 4.68
C VAL A 133 -0.13 4.71 4.44
N LEU A 134 0.06 3.41 4.29
CA LEU A 134 1.33 2.79 3.94
C LEU A 134 1.51 2.83 2.41
N GLY A 135 2.06 3.94 1.91
CA GLY A 135 2.19 4.26 0.48
C GLY A 135 3.40 3.61 -0.21
N CYS A 136 4.05 2.66 0.43
CA CYS A 136 5.17 1.91 -0.11
C CYS A 136 5.03 0.42 0.23
N THR A 137 5.41 -0.47 -0.68
CA THR A 137 5.38 -1.93 -0.50
C THR A 137 6.19 -2.38 0.72
N HIS A 138 7.31 -1.72 1.00
CA HIS A 138 8.14 -2.03 2.17
C HIS A 138 7.46 -1.66 3.49
N PHE A 139 6.52 -0.72 3.47
CA PHE A 139 5.97 -0.18 4.72
C PHE A 139 4.94 -1.09 5.38
N VAL A 140 4.43 -2.10 4.66
CA VAL A 140 3.53 -3.10 5.23
C VAL A 140 4.21 -3.90 6.35
N PHE A 141 5.53 -4.07 6.29
CA PHE A 141 6.33 -4.76 7.30
C PHE A 141 6.47 -3.98 8.61
N TYR A 142 6.10 -2.70 8.63
CA TYR A 142 6.12 -1.85 9.82
C TYR A 142 4.75 -1.76 10.51
N ARG A 143 3.76 -2.55 10.10
CA ARG A 143 2.39 -2.45 10.62
C ARG A 143 2.34 -2.51 12.15
N ASP A 144 3.08 -3.45 12.77
CA ASP A 144 3.10 -3.61 14.23
C ASP A 144 3.81 -2.44 14.91
N TYR A 145 4.89 -1.93 14.34
CA TYR A 145 5.58 -0.73 14.83
C TYR A 145 4.72 0.54 14.72
N PHE A 146 3.96 0.68 13.64
CA PHE A 146 2.96 1.75 13.54
C PHE A 146 1.84 1.58 14.57
N ARG A 147 1.45 0.35 14.88
CA ARG A 147 0.45 0.08 15.91
C ARG A 147 0.96 0.45 17.30
N GLU A 148 2.25 0.26 17.59
CA GLU A 148 2.89 0.69 18.83
C GLU A 148 3.00 2.23 18.92
N LEU A 149 3.26 2.90 17.80
CA LEU A 149 3.45 4.36 17.76
C LEU A 149 2.13 5.14 17.82
N LEU A 150 1.09 4.64 17.16
CA LEU A 150 -0.16 5.36 16.95
C LEU A 150 -1.22 5.00 17.99
N PRO A 151 -2.19 5.90 18.28
CA PRO A 151 -3.32 5.55 19.12
C PRO A 151 -4.14 4.41 18.50
N ASP A 152 -4.80 3.60 19.35
CA ASP A 152 -5.64 2.46 18.91
C ASP A 152 -6.77 2.86 17.95
N THR A 153 -7.21 4.11 18.03
CA THR A 153 -8.24 4.68 17.16
C THR A 153 -7.76 4.91 15.72
N ALA A 154 -6.45 5.10 15.52
CA ALA A 154 -5.89 5.36 14.20
C ALA A 154 -5.86 4.09 13.35
N ALA A 155 -6.35 4.17 12.11
CA ALA A 155 -6.29 3.06 11.17
C ALA A 155 -4.94 3.02 10.44
N ILE A 156 -4.42 1.82 10.21
CA ILE A 156 -3.25 1.59 9.36
C ILE A 156 -3.73 0.92 8.09
N ILE A 157 -3.59 1.62 6.96
CA ILE A 157 -4.23 1.27 5.69
C ILE A 157 -3.17 1.10 4.60
N ASP A 158 -3.25 0.02 3.84
CA ASP A 158 -2.48 -0.21 2.62
C ASP A 158 -3.40 -0.61 1.45
N GLY A 159 -2.82 -0.77 0.26
CA GLY A 159 -3.55 -1.11 -0.95
C GLY A 159 -3.63 -2.62 -1.25
N ASN A 160 -3.08 -3.49 -0.40
CA ASN A 160 -2.91 -4.91 -0.73
C ASN A 160 -4.25 -5.63 -0.89
N GLU A 161 -5.15 -5.50 0.09
CA GLU A 161 -6.47 -6.15 0.05
C GLU A 161 -7.28 -5.70 -1.17
N GLY A 162 -7.33 -4.39 -1.44
CA GLY A 162 -8.02 -3.84 -2.61
C GLY A 162 -7.44 -4.37 -3.92
N THR A 163 -6.12 -4.44 -4.02
CA THR A 163 -5.41 -4.96 -5.20
C THR A 163 -5.72 -6.44 -5.44
N VAL A 164 -5.67 -7.27 -4.39
CA VAL A 164 -5.96 -8.71 -4.49
C VAL A 164 -7.43 -8.94 -4.83
N ARG A 165 -8.34 -8.20 -4.22
CA ARG A 165 -9.78 -8.28 -4.53
C ARG A 165 -10.04 -7.90 -5.99
N HIS A 166 -9.44 -6.82 -6.47
CA HIS A 166 -9.55 -6.40 -7.87
C HIS A 166 -9.02 -7.46 -8.84
N LEU A 167 -7.85 -8.06 -8.54
CA LEU A 167 -7.33 -9.19 -9.31
C LEU A 167 -8.34 -10.35 -9.38
N GLY A 168 -8.93 -10.74 -8.26
CA GLY A 168 -9.94 -11.80 -8.18
C GLY A 168 -11.13 -11.51 -9.09
N VAL A 169 -11.73 -10.31 -8.99
CA VAL A 169 -12.86 -9.88 -9.84
C VAL A 169 -12.50 -9.92 -11.32
N VAL A 170 -11.31 -9.48 -11.69
CA VAL A 170 -10.87 -9.49 -13.11
C VAL A 170 -10.68 -10.92 -13.61
N LEU A 171 -10.04 -11.79 -12.84
CA LEU A 171 -9.85 -13.19 -13.24
C LEU A 171 -11.18 -13.95 -13.32
N GLU A 172 -12.11 -13.69 -12.40
CA GLU A 172 -13.46 -14.26 -12.43
C GLU A 172 -14.22 -13.84 -13.68
N SER A 173 -14.22 -12.55 -14.02
CA SER A 173 -14.90 -12.02 -15.22
C SER A 173 -14.36 -12.62 -16.52
N LEU A 174 -13.12 -13.09 -16.52
CA LEU A 174 -12.46 -13.74 -17.67
C LEU A 174 -12.55 -15.26 -17.64
N GLY A 175 -13.20 -15.86 -16.62
CA GLY A 175 -13.25 -17.32 -16.45
C GLY A 175 -11.85 -17.94 -16.22
N LYS A 176 -10.93 -17.18 -15.60
CA LYS A 176 -9.52 -17.58 -15.41
C LYS A 176 -9.15 -17.88 -13.95
N LEU A 177 -10.13 -17.94 -13.03
CA LEU A 177 -9.87 -18.40 -11.67
C LEU A 177 -9.30 -19.84 -11.70
N ALA A 178 -8.50 -20.17 -10.68
CA ALA A 178 -8.10 -21.54 -10.45
C ALA A 178 -9.30 -22.36 -9.94
N PRO A 179 -9.35 -23.69 -10.21
CA PRO A 179 -10.30 -24.56 -9.52
C PRO A 179 -10.17 -24.46 -8.00
N GLU A 180 -11.28 -24.69 -7.26
CA GLU A 180 -11.29 -24.57 -5.79
C GLU A 180 -10.33 -25.57 -5.10
N ASP A 181 -10.07 -26.70 -5.74
CA ASP A 181 -9.18 -27.77 -5.27
C ASP A 181 -7.73 -27.62 -5.78
N ALA A 182 -7.42 -26.54 -6.49
CA ALA A 182 -6.05 -26.31 -6.98
C ALA A 182 -5.10 -25.95 -5.84
N GLU A 183 -4.02 -26.70 -5.71
CA GLU A 183 -2.92 -26.34 -4.82
C GLU A 183 -2.17 -25.13 -5.38
N GLY A 184 -1.98 -24.11 -4.53
CA GLY A 184 -1.19 -22.92 -4.85
C GLY A 184 0.28 -23.11 -4.48
N GLY A 185 1.14 -22.30 -5.12
CA GLY A 185 2.56 -22.23 -4.78
C GLY A 185 3.12 -20.85 -5.05
N ILE A 186 4.28 -20.56 -4.48
CA ILE A 186 5.01 -19.30 -4.66
C ILE A 186 6.42 -19.60 -5.15
N ASP A 187 6.76 -19.04 -6.30
CA ASP A 187 8.12 -19.03 -6.83
C ASP A 187 8.73 -17.64 -6.67
N LEU A 188 9.77 -17.51 -5.83
CA LEU A 188 10.51 -16.29 -5.66
C LEU A 188 11.64 -16.17 -6.68
N ALA A 189 11.66 -15.08 -7.43
CA ALA A 189 12.73 -14.74 -8.36
C ALA A 189 13.18 -13.30 -8.18
N ASN A 190 14.49 -13.06 -8.25
CA ASN A 190 15.09 -11.74 -8.16
C ASN A 190 16.18 -11.58 -9.23
N SER A 191 16.40 -10.36 -9.70
CA SER A 191 17.51 -10.04 -10.61
C SER A 191 18.88 -10.14 -9.94
N ASP A 192 18.95 -9.88 -8.63
CA ASP A 192 20.12 -10.20 -7.80
C ASP A 192 19.97 -11.65 -7.30
N THR A 193 20.83 -12.53 -7.82
CA THR A 193 20.82 -13.98 -7.50
C THR A 193 21.64 -14.32 -6.26
N SER A 194 22.10 -13.33 -5.48
CA SER A 194 22.87 -13.56 -4.25
C SER A 194 22.02 -14.29 -3.19
N ALA A 195 22.67 -15.18 -2.44
CA ALA A 195 22.03 -15.89 -1.34
C ALA A 195 21.44 -14.94 -0.28
N ARG A 196 22.08 -13.79 -0.05
CA ARG A 196 21.59 -12.75 0.86
C ARG A 196 20.19 -12.26 0.48
N ILE A 197 20.00 -11.92 -0.79
CA ILE A 197 18.70 -11.39 -1.26
C ILE A 197 17.64 -12.49 -1.25
N ALA A 198 17.98 -13.71 -1.65
CA ALA A 198 17.07 -14.85 -1.58
C ALA A 198 16.59 -15.10 -0.13
N GLN A 199 17.51 -15.10 0.84
CA GLN A 199 17.18 -15.25 2.26
C GLN A 199 16.34 -14.10 2.80
N LEU A 200 16.66 -12.86 2.42
CA LEU A 200 15.88 -11.69 2.81
C LEU A 200 14.45 -11.80 2.28
N ALA A 201 14.29 -12.09 0.98
CA ALA A 201 12.97 -12.24 0.36
C ALA A 201 12.13 -13.33 1.05
N GLN A 202 12.74 -14.49 1.34
CA GLN A 202 12.07 -15.57 2.07
C GLN A 202 11.67 -15.12 3.48
N SER A 203 12.57 -14.46 4.22
CA SER A 203 12.28 -13.98 5.58
C SER A 203 11.17 -12.92 5.64
N LEU A 204 10.97 -12.16 4.57
CA LEU A 204 9.88 -11.19 4.45
C LEU A 204 8.56 -11.86 4.06
N LEU A 205 8.60 -12.95 3.28
CA LEU A 205 7.42 -13.72 2.92
C LEU A 205 6.83 -14.49 4.11
N ASP A 206 7.70 -14.95 5.03
CA ASP A 206 7.31 -15.75 6.20
C ASP A 206 6.75 -14.90 7.36
N ARG A 207 6.63 -13.57 7.19
CA ARG A 207 6.06 -12.62 8.15
C ARG A 207 4.57 -12.42 7.95
#